data_0850bcc99f82181d463d5943fa5c3482
#
_entry.id   0850bcc99f82181d463d5943fa5c3482
#
_cell.length_a   1.000
_cell.length_b   1.000
_cell.length_c   1.000
_cell.angle_alpha   90.00
_cell.angle_beta   90.00
_cell.angle_gamma   90.00
#
_symmetry.space_group_name_H-M   'P 1'
#
loop_
_entity.id
_entity.type
_entity.pdbx_description
1 polymer ?
#
loop_
_entity_poly.entity_id
_entity_poly.type
_entity_poly.pdbx_seq_one_letter_code
_entity_poly.pdbx_strand_id
1 'polypeptide(L)'
;MKLSPFGILFLFLLILNVASISSLNPNLNPIYAQETNSQQLIGVNMLGYYTSLPQTRDFKNPFPDNYYDQSFKIIKDGGMNHVRYVYYWESYVKNPTAFINELKFAATIADKYGLKIIYDNHQFHTSSWLNPQRGTGFPNFLFQNNSEYAYGSGGGPKYPSAVAWWTHWWNREITDVNGTDGWTLQSQFLKKVVSTVDSHPSTVGYEILSEPQVHSVDQWDKVGKYNTFLADELRKVTKKDIVYSMSIPVDLKSNIGVNATNLAKMTPANKTNTIFKFSIYGLPSPGSYQEERLNMFIAAGNLSGVPVYIGEWNNVDRDKVINEEGDFVYEINPEESDITPEDTTAILKKFNEIDPYGWAFWYWNFRPHRVENFNLVTSDPSGNLIPTKYFDILKNAVQSVNSGKGSK
;
A
#
# COMPACT_ATOMS: atom_id res chain seq x y z
N MET A 1 -58.59 3.98 49.52
CA MET A 1 -58.05 4.78 48.42
C MET A 1 -57.64 3.84 47.30
N LYS A 2 -58.33 3.87 46.16
CA LYS A 2 -58.20 2.95 45.04
C LYS A 2 -56.95 3.23 44.24
N LEU A 3 -56.05 2.30 44.11
CA LEU A 3 -54.92 2.35 43.17
C LEU A 3 -55.40 1.93 41.77
N SER A 4 -55.14 2.82 40.80
CA SER A 4 -55.47 2.66 39.39
C SER A 4 -54.55 1.66 38.69
N PRO A 5 -55.06 0.78 37.79
CA PRO A 5 -54.26 -0.25 37.08
C PRO A 5 -53.73 0.29 35.73
N PHE A 6 -52.78 1.26 35.72
CA PHE A 6 -52.17 1.81 34.50
C PHE A 6 -50.66 1.91 34.64
N GLY A 7 -50.00 0.96 35.25
CA GLY A 7 -48.54 0.99 35.50
C GLY A 7 -47.74 -0.22 35.05
N ILE A 8 -48.33 -1.14 34.28
CA ILE A 8 -47.63 -2.39 33.88
C ILE A 8 -47.81 -2.68 32.37
N LEU A 9 -47.47 -1.70 31.54
CA LEU A 9 -47.40 -1.97 30.08
C LEU A 9 -46.31 -1.20 29.36
N PHE A 10 -45.24 -0.79 30.05
CA PHE A 10 -44.13 -0.09 29.41
C PHE A 10 -42.75 -0.66 29.74
N LEU A 11 -42.68 -1.92 30.21
CA LEU A 11 -41.42 -2.57 30.53
C LEU A 11 -41.19 -3.90 29.76
N PHE A 12 -41.86 -4.12 28.62
CA PHE A 12 -41.70 -5.35 27.82
C PHE A 12 -41.36 -5.11 26.36
N LEU A 13 -40.89 -3.92 25.98
CA LEU A 13 -40.52 -3.59 24.57
C LEU A 13 -39.11 -3.05 24.42
N LEU A 14 -38.20 -3.41 25.34
CA LEU A 14 -36.77 -3.01 25.25
C LEU A 14 -35.79 -4.16 25.44
N ILE A 15 -36.23 -5.43 25.28
CA ILE A 15 -35.36 -6.62 25.30
C ILE A 15 -35.70 -7.51 24.09
N LEU A 16 -35.64 -6.94 22.87
CA LEU A 16 -35.70 -7.73 21.64
C LEU A 16 -35.03 -6.97 20.48
N ASN A 17 -33.79 -6.50 20.68
CA ASN A 17 -32.93 -6.02 19.58
C ASN A 17 -31.43 -6.20 19.89
N VAL A 18 -31.03 -7.22 20.63
CA VAL A 18 -29.62 -7.61 20.78
C VAL A 18 -29.54 -9.14 20.62
N ALA A 19 -29.98 -9.64 19.47
CA ALA A 19 -29.73 -11.02 19.09
C ALA A 19 -29.99 -11.20 17.59
N SER A 20 -29.17 -10.61 16.75
CA SER A 20 -28.97 -11.03 15.34
C SER A 20 -27.81 -10.33 14.67
N ILE A 21 -26.62 -10.33 15.29
CA ILE A 21 -25.35 -10.13 14.61
C ILE A 21 -24.43 -11.28 15.00
N SER A 22 -24.82 -12.48 14.60
CA SER A 22 -23.95 -13.67 14.65
C SER A 22 -24.44 -14.71 13.66
N SER A 23 -24.40 -14.36 12.38
CA SER A 23 -24.26 -15.31 11.28
C SER A 23 -23.74 -14.55 10.07
N LEU A 24 -22.50 -14.10 10.11
CA LEU A 24 -21.74 -13.91 8.91
C LEU A 24 -21.54 -15.30 8.32
N ASN A 25 -22.26 -15.54 7.24
CA ASN A 25 -22.26 -16.77 6.49
C ASN A 25 -20.81 -17.07 6.04
N PRO A 26 -20.17 -18.19 6.46
CA PRO A 26 -18.81 -18.52 6.04
C PRO A 26 -18.69 -18.89 4.55
N ASN A 27 -19.76 -18.75 3.77
CA ASN A 27 -19.82 -19.01 2.33
C ASN A 27 -19.89 -17.72 1.50
N LEU A 28 -19.15 -16.68 1.87
CA LEU A 28 -18.85 -15.60 0.93
C LEU A 28 -17.79 -16.11 -0.06
N ASN A 29 -18.22 -16.89 -1.04
CA ASN A 29 -17.43 -17.10 -2.25
C ASN A 29 -17.10 -15.71 -2.81
N PRO A 30 -15.82 -15.42 -3.13
CA PRO A 30 -15.47 -14.15 -3.75
C PRO A 30 -16.25 -14.02 -5.05
N ILE A 31 -17.01 -12.94 -5.18
CA ILE A 31 -17.81 -12.61 -6.38
C ILE A 31 -16.93 -12.31 -7.61
N TYR A 32 -15.63 -12.56 -7.51
CA TYR A 32 -14.62 -12.24 -8.54
C TYR A 32 -14.21 -13.47 -9.35
N ALA A 33 -15.15 -14.16 -9.95
CA ALA A 33 -14.86 -14.97 -11.11
C ALA A 33 -14.74 -14.03 -12.34
N GLN A 34 -13.73 -13.17 -12.35
CA GLN A 34 -13.19 -12.73 -13.62
C GLN A 34 -12.41 -13.93 -14.16
N GLU A 35 -12.90 -14.55 -15.23
CA GLU A 35 -12.16 -15.55 -16.01
C GLU A 35 -10.90 -14.91 -16.59
N THR A 36 -9.93 -14.65 -15.76
CA THR A 36 -8.57 -14.40 -16.16
C THR A 36 -7.76 -15.62 -15.74
N ASN A 37 -7.34 -16.43 -16.69
CA ASN A 37 -6.26 -17.41 -16.59
C ASN A 37 -4.92 -16.69 -16.25
N SER A 38 -4.95 -15.62 -15.47
CA SER A 38 -3.76 -14.89 -15.05
C SER A 38 -3.25 -15.48 -13.74
N GLN A 39 -2.03 -16.00 -13.79
CA GLN A 39 -1.32 -16.45 -12.61
C GLN A 39 -1.29 -15.33 -11.56
N GLN A 40 -1.69 -15.64 -10.30
CA GLN A 40 -1.63 -14.74 -9.15
C GLN A 40 -0.24 -14.07 -9.08
N LEU A 41 -0.21 -12.76 -8.85
CA LEU A 41 1.04 -12.02 -8.69
C LEU A 41 1.62 -12.28 -7.30
N ILE A 42 2.81 -12.85 -7.24
CA ILE A 42 3.53 -13.12 -5.98
C ILE A 42 4.93 -12.52 -6.07
N GLY A 43 5.30 -11.64 -5.15
CA GLY A 43 6.54 -10.93 -5.30
C GLY A 43 6.97 -10.04 -4.14
N VAL A 44 7.72 -9.02 -4.48
CA VAL A 44 8.39 -8.14 -3.52
C VAL A 44 8.21 -6.66 -3.88
N ASN A 45 8.28 -5.81 -2.87
CA ASN A 45 8.43 -4.37 -3.06
C ASN A 45 9.90 -4.04 -3.32
N MET A 46 10.17 -3.28 -4.38
CA MET A 46 11.51 -2.85 -4.74
C MET A 46 11.53 -1.35 -4.99
N LEU A 47 12.47 -0.66 -4.36
CA LEU A 47 12.69 0.76 -4.59
C LEU A 47 13.82 0.94 -5.60
N GLY A 48 13.64 1.88 -6.52
CA GLY A 48 14.69 2.27 -7.44
C GLY A 48 15.74 3.19 -6.80
N TYR A 49 16.82 3.45 -7.50
CA TYR A 49 17.88 4.33 -7.02
C TYR A 49 17.52 5.82 -7.25
N TYR A 50 17.37 6.23 -8.50
CA TYR A 50 16.96 7.59 -8.84
C TYR A 50 15.46 7.79 -8.71
N THR A 51 14.66 6.78 -8.97
CA THR A 51 13.21 6.85 -8.91
C THR A 51 12.66 6.91 -7.49
N SER A 52 13.46 6.52 -6.49
CA SER A 52 13.10 6.58 -5.07
C SER A 52 14.05 7.47 -4.25
N LEU A 53 14.58 8.54 -4.86
CA LEU A 53 15.49 9.48 -4.23
C LEU A 53 14.76 10.77 -3.83
N PRO A 54 14.43 10.97 -2.53
CA PRO A 54 13.76 12.17 -2.06
C PRO A 54 14.50 13.46 -2.43
N GLN A 55 13.78 14.58 -2.61
CA GLN A 55 14.39 15.85 -3.01
C GLN A 55 15.39 16.39 -2.00
N THR A 56 15.15 16.17 -0.71
CA THR A 56 15.98 16.68 0.39
C THR A 56 17.16 15.79 0.75
N ARG A 57 17.29 14.64 0.11
CA ARG A 57 18.33 13.64 0.45
C ARG A 57 19.13 13.23 -0.77
N ASP A 58 20.43 13.04 -0.56
CA ASP A 58 21.34 12.45 -1.55
C ASP A 58 21.88 11.11 -1.06
N PHE A 59 21.98 10.14 -1.96
CA PHE A 59 22.58 8.86 -1.68
C PHE A 59 24.04 8.85 -2.13
N LYS A 60 24.93 8.54 -1.20
CA LYS A 60 26.37 8.53 -1.47
C LYS A 60 26.86 7.25 -2.17
N ASN A 61 26.13 6.16 -1.95
CA ASN A 61 26.52 4.86 -2.50
C ASN A 61 25.58 4.48 -3.65
N PRO A 62 26.08 4.38 -4.87
CA PRO A 62 25.28 3.89 -6.01
C PRO A 62 24.94 2.41 -5.81
N PHE A 63 23.85 1.98 -6.45
CA PHE A 63 23.63 0.54 -6.64
C PHE A 63 24.74 -0.08 -7.48
N PRO A 64 25.00 -1.38 -7.32
CA PRO A 64 25.84 -2.12 -8.26
C PRO A 64 25.34 -1.96 -9.70
N ASP A 65 26.23 -1.86 -10.69
CA ASP A 65 25.88 -1.65 -12.10
C ASP A 65 24.89 -2.68 -12.64
N ASN A 66 24.93 -3.91 -12.09
CA ASN A 66 24.05 -5.02 -12.47
C ASN A 66 22.92 -5.28 -11.45
N TYR A 67 22.57 -4.29 -10.63
CA TYR A 67 21.60 -4.43 -9.52
C TYR A 67 20.25 -5.01 -9.96
N TYR A 68 19.66 -4.48 -11.02
CA TYR A 68 18.37 -4.97 -11.52
C TYR A 68 18.47 -6.37 -12.10
N ASP A 69 19.54 -6.66 -12.84
CA ASP A 69 19.74 -7.99 -13.45
C ASP A 69 19.89 -9.08 -12.37
N GLN A 70 20.71 -8.82 -11.35
CA GLN A 70 20.85 -9.71 -10.21
C GLN A 70 19.54 -9.84 -9.43
N SER A 71 18.91 -8.72 -9.08
CA SER A 71 17.68 -8.71 -8.30
C SER A 71 16.56 -9.51 -8.95
N PHE A 72 16.30 -9.24 -10.23
CA PHE A 72 15.18 -9.88 -10.93
C PHE A 72 15.46 -11.38 -11.19
N LYS A 73 16.73 -11.74 -11.41
CA LYS A 73 17.13 -13.14 -11.47
C LYS A 73 16.85 -13.85 -10.13
N ILE A 74 17.29 -13.29 -9.00
CA ILE A 74 17.08 -13.88 -7.67
C ILE A 74 15.58 -13.99 -7.35
N ILE A 75 14.79 -12.97 -7.64
CA ILE A 75 13.34 -12.98 -7.46
C ILE A 75 12.70 -14.11 -8.26
N LYS A 76 13.06 -14.23 -9.54
CA LYS A 76 12.57 -15.30 -10.43
C LYS A 76 12.96 -16.68 -9.94
N ASP A 77 14.22 -16.87 -9.59
CA ASP A 77 14.76 -18.14 -9.08
C ASP A 77 14.15 -18.51 -7.71
N GLY A 78 13.67 -17.53 -6.96
CA GLY A 78 12.89 -17.69 -5.73
C GLY A 78 11.46 -18.17 -5.96
N GLY A 79 11.03 -18.35 -7.21
CA GLY A 79 9.66 -18.78 -7.54
C GLY A 79 8.64 -17.66 -7.55
N MET A 80 9.09 -16.41 -7.49
CA MET A 80 8.24 -15.22 -7.56
C MET A 80 8.15 -14.70 -9.00
N ASN A 81 7.04 -14.02 -9.32
CA ASN A 81 6.74 -13.55 -10.68
C ASN A 81 6.43 -12.05 -10.76
N HIS A 82 6.57 -11.33 -9.64
CA HIS A 82 6.07 -9.97 -9.51
C HIS A 82 7.03 -9.06 -8.74
N VAL A 83 7.02 -7.79 -9.12
CA VAL A 83 7.66 -6.69 -8.41
C VAL A 83 6.67 -5.54 -8.30
N ARG A 84 6.38 -5.06 -7.09
CA ARG A 84 5.78 -3.76 -6.87
C ARG A 84 6.91 -2.75 -6.84
N TYR A 85 7.04 -1.97 -7.93
CA TYR A 85 8.15 -1.05 -8.13
C TYR A 85 7.81 0.33 -7.56
N VAL A 86 8.48 0.67 -6.46
CA VAL A 86 8.24 1.88 -5.67
C VAL A 86 9.00 3.06 -6.25
N TYR A 87 8.30 4.16 -6.53
CA TYR A 87 8.90 5.42 -6.97
C TYR A 87 8.22 6.62 -6.30
N TYR A 88 8.90 7.80 -6.29
CA TYR A 88 8.39 9.03 -5.71
C TYR A 88 8.23 10.11 -6.76
N TRP A 89 7.15 10.87 -6.72
CA TRP A 89 6.96 12.02 -7.61
C TRP A 89 8.06 13.07 -7.40
N GLU A 90 8.46 13.34 -6.16
CA GLU A 90 9.56 14.25 -5.86
C GLU A 90 10.89 13.84 -6.51
N SER A 91 11.12 12.53 -6.69
CA SER A 91 12.32 12.02 -7.38
C SER A 91 12.34 12.37 -8.85
N TYR A 92 11.18 12.31 -9.50
CA TYR A 92 11.04 12.78 -10.89
C TYR A 92 11.36 14.26 -11.01
N VAL A 93 10.84 15.10 -10.11
CA VAL A 93 11.12 16.55 -10.11
C VAL A 93 12.62 16.84 -9.85
N LYS A 94 13.26 16.05 -8.99
CA LYS A 94 14.69 16.18 -8.68
C LYS A 94 15.58 15.89 -9.88
N ASN A 95 15.33 14.81 -10.62
CA ASN A 95 16.10 14.43 -11.81
C ASN A 95 15.25 13.66 -12.82
N PRO A 96 14.47 14.34 -13.69
CA PRO A 96 13.56 13.71 -14.63
C PRO A 96 14.24 12.71 -15.57
N THR A 97 15.45 13.03 -16.04
CA THR A 97 16.19 12.19 -16.99
C THR A 97 16.61 10.88 -16.36
N ALA A 98 17.28 10.94 -15.20
CA ALA A 98 17.69 9.72 -14.48
C ALA A 98 16.48 8.88 -14.07
N PHE A 99 15.41 9.50 -13.60
CA PHE A 99 14.16 8.84 -13.24
C PHE A 99 13.58 8.02 -14.41
N ILE A 100 13.41 8.68 -15.58
CA ILE A 100 12.85 8.04 -16.77
C ILE A 100 13.74 6.90 -17.30
N ASN A 101 15.05 7.12 -17.32
CA ASN A 101 16.00 6.11 -17.79
C ASN A 101 15.99 4.87 -16.88
N GLU A 102 15.92 5.07 -15.57
CA GLU A 102 15.84 3.95 -14.62
C GLU A 102 14.55 3.16 -14.76
N LEU A 103 13.39 3.81 -14.93
CA LEU A 103 12.12 3.11 -15.18
C LEU A 103 12.19 2.23 -16.43
N LYS A 104 12.69 2.76 -17.54
CA LYS A 104 12.87 2.01 -18.80
C LYS A 104 13.80 0.82 -18.61
N PHE A 105 14.93 1.04 -17.92
CA PHE A 105 15.90 -0.01 -17.67
C PHE A 105 15.30 -1.13 -16.83
N ALA A 106 14.64 -0.80 -15.71
CA ALA A 106 13.98 -1.78 -14.85
C ALA A 106 12.90 -2.57 -15.62
N ALA A 107 12.08 -1.90 -16.44
CA ALA A 107 11.09 -2.57 -17.27
C ALA A 107 11.73 -3.55 -18.27
N THR A 108 12.82 -3.14 -18.94
CA THR A 108 13.54 -4.00 -19.89
C THR A 108 14.10 -5.25 -19.23
N ILE A 109 14.68 -5.12 -18.03
CA ILE A 109 15.19 -6.27 -17.29
C ILE A 109 14.06 -7.17 -16.79
N ALA A 110 12.92 -6.59 -16.36
CA ALA A 110 11.75 -7.37 -16.00
C ALA A 110 11.19 -8.19 -17.18
N ASP A 111 11.15 -7.61 -18.37
CA ASP A 111 10.77 -8.32 -19.60
C ASP A 111 11.71 -9.53 -19.85
N LYS A 112 13.01 -9.35 -19.67
CA LYS A 112 14.03 -10.41 -19.80
C LYS A 112 13.74 -11.62 -18.90
N TYR A 113 13.31 -11.37 -17.66
CA TYR A 113 13.02 -12.44 -16.68
C TYR A 113 11.54 -12.86 -16.64
N GLY A 114 10.68 -12.25 -17.44
CA GLY A 114 9.24 -12.52 -17.47
C GLY A 114 8.52 -12.14 -16.16
N LEU A 115 9.07 -11.16 -15.42
CA LEU A 115 8.44 -10.62 -14.22
C LEU A 115 7.33 -9.62 -14.58
N LYS A 116 6.35 -9.48 -13.70
CA LYS A 116 5.27 -8.49 -13.82
C LYS A 116 5.50 -7.34 -12.86
N ILE A 117 5.23 -6.12 -13.31
CA ILE A 117 5.45 -4.91 -12.51
C ILE A 117 4.13 -4.15 -12.32
N ILE A 118 3.81 -3.84 -11.07
CA ILE A 118 2.91 -2.74 -10.69
C ILE A 118 3.79 -1.58 -10.27
N TYR A 119 3.61 -0.42 -10.91
CA TYR A 119 4.34 0.81 -10.61
C TYR A 119 3.61 1.58 -9.52
N ASP A 120 4.25 1.74 -8.37
CA ASP A 120 3.71 2.36 -7.16
C ASP A 120 4.17 3.81 -7.00
N ASN A 121 3.25 4.75 -7.18
CA ASN A 121 3.46 6.14 -6.80
C ASN A 121 3.38 6.27 -5.28
N HIS A 122 4.52 6.11 -4.63
CA HIS A 122 4.62 5.97 -3.20
C HIS A 122 4.79 7.29 -2.46
N GLN A 123 4.24 7.36 -1.27
CA GLN A 123 4.54 8.36 -0.27
C GLN A 123 4.69 7.73 1.11
N PHE A 124 5.50 8.34 1.95
CA PHE A 124 5.59 8.06 3.37
C PHE A 124 5.83 9.37 4.11
N HIS A 125 5.04 9.67 5.15
CA HIS A 125 5.06 10.97 5.83
C HIS A 125 4.89 12.15 4.85
N THR A 126 4.05 11.97 3.82
CA THR A 126 3.64 12.95 2.82
C THR A 126 4.75 13.40 1.88
N SER A 127 5.88 13.89 2.39
CA SER A 127 6.95 14.48 1.60
C SER A 127 8.25 14.60 2.41
N SER A 128 9.38 14.62 1.69
CA SER A 128 10.66 14.99 2.28
C SER A 128 10.71 16.48 2.69
N TRP A 129 9.83 17.33 2.19
CA TRP A 129 9.68 18.70 2.66
C TRP A 129 9.18 18.77 4.10
N LEU A 130 8.10 18.04 4.41
CA LEU A 130 7.52 18.01 5.75
C LEU A 130 8.38 17.20 6.75
N ASN A 131 8.99 16.11 6.28
CA ASN A 131 9.89 15.30 7.11
C ASN A 131 11.19 15.00 6.36
N PRO A 132 12.21 15.87 6.46
CA PRO A 132 13.47 15.72 5.72
C PRO A 132 14.23 14.42 6.00
N GLN A 133 14.02 13.83 7.17
CA GLN A 133 14.73 12.61 7.58
C GLN A 133 14.08 11.32 7.05
N ARG A 134 12.75 11.27 7.02
CA ARG A 134 12.01 10.04 6.71
C ARG A 134 10.96 10.20 5.60
N GLY A 135 10.44 11.42 5.41
CA GLY A 135 9.38 11.70 4.45
C GLY A 135 9.81 11.47 3.00
N THR A 136 8.86 11.02 2.19
CA THR A 136 9.00 10.82 0.74
C THR A 136 7.66 11.04 0.07
N GLY A 137 7.65 11.35 -1.22
CA GLY A 137 6.45 11.30 -2.05
C GLY A 137 6.19 12.57 -2.84
N PHE A 138 5.49 13.53 -2.25
CA PHE A 138 5.07 14.74 -2.95
C PHE A 138 6.22 15.76 -3.12
N PRO A 139 6.32 16.42 -4.28
CA PRO A 139 7.40 17.37 -4.55
C PRO A 139 7.25 18.67 -3.77
N ASN A 140 8.40 19.29 -3.45
CA ASN A 140 8.49 20.46 -2.59
C ASN A 140 7.65 21.66 -3.05
N PHE A 141 7.47 21.85 -4.35
CA PHE A 141 6.72 23.00 -4.88
C PHE A 141 5.22 22.99 -4.46
N LEU A 142 4.67 21.86 -4.03
CA LEU A 142 3.30 21.75 -3.51
C LEU A 142 3.15 22.22 -2.06
N PHE A 143 4.24 22.57 -1.40
CA PHE A 143 4.28 23.01 0.00
C PHE A 143 4.72 24.46 0.14
N GLN A 144 5.30 25.02 -0.89
CA GLN A 144 5.80 26.38 -0.89
C GLN A 144 4.61 27.35 -0.85
N ASN A 145 4.78 28.47 -0.13
CA ASN A 145 3.82 29.56 0.00
C ASN A 145 2.69 29.38 1.04
N ASN A 146 2.73 28.36 1.89
CA ASN A 146 1.81 28.26 3.02
C ASN A 146 2.55 27.90 4.31
N SER A 147 2.41 28.75 5.33
CA SER A 147 3.09 28.58 6.62
C SER A 147 2.54 27.41 7.47
N GLU A 148 1.34 26.92 7.15
CA GLU A 148 0.73 25.80 7.88
C GLU A 148 1.49 24.47 7.67
N TYR A 149 2.22 24.37 6.55
CA TYR A 149 3.05 23.19 6.25
C TYR A 149 4.48 23.56 5.88
N ALA A 150 5.13 24.30 6.80
CA ALA A 150 6.51 24.73 6.66
C ALA A 150 7.49 23.55 6.58
N TYR A 151 8.69 23.82 6.04
CA TYR A 151 9.76 22.83 5.96
C TYR A 151 10.10 22.25 7.34
N GLY A 152 10.13 20.91 7.44
CA GLY A 152 10.46 20.21 8.67
C GLY A 152 9.36 20.17 9.74
N SER A 153 8.15 20.63 9.43
CA SER A 153 7.02 20.70 10.39
C SER A 153 6.37 19.36 10.71
N GLY A 154 6.75 18.29 10.02
CA GLY A 154 6.26 16.92 10.24
C GLY A 154 5.19 16.49 9.24
N GLY A 155 5.38 15.32 8.62
CA GLY A 155 4.54 14.79 7.53
C GLY A 155 3.71 13.57 7.90
N GLY A 156 3.87 13.03 9.10
CA GLY A 156 3.10 11.88 9.57
C GLY A 156 1.69 12.26 10.04
N PRO A 157 0.80 11.28 10.20
CA PRO A 157 -0.64 11.53 10.42
C PRO A 157 -0.98 12.28 11.72
N LYS A 158 -0.06 12.36 12.68
CA LYS A 158 -0.25 13.08 13.94
C LYS A 158 0.13 14.57 13.85
N TYR A 159 0.83 15.00 12.81
CA TYR A 159 1.33 16.35 12.71
C TYR A 159 0.30 17.30 12.13
N PRO A 160 0.02 18.45 12.77
CA PRO A 160 -0.95 19.42 12.28
C PRO A 160 -0.69 19.87 10.83
N SER A 161 0.58 20.01 10.46
CA SER A 161 0.99 20.34 9.08
C SER A 161 0.58 19.31 8.04
N ALA A 162 0.68 18.02 8.36
CA ALA A 162 0.20 16.96 7.49
C ALA A 162 -1.33 16.98 7.41
N VAL A 163 -2.01 17.14 8.55
CA VAL A 163 -3.49 17.25 8.60
C VAL A 163 -3.98 18.40 7.73
N ALA A 164 -3.37 19.60 7.86
CA ALA A 164 -3.72 20.77 7.07
C ALA A 164 -3.50 20.52 5.58
N TRP A 165 -2.29 20.01 5.21
CA TRP A 165 -1.95 19.76 3.83
C TRP A 165 -2.89 18.73 3.16
N TRP A 166 -3.17 17.59 3.83
CA TRP A 166 -4.08 16.58 3.28
C TRP A 166 -5.51 17.09 3.20
N THR A 167 -5.95 17.97 4.11
CA THR A 167 -7.27 18.61 4.02
C THR A 167 -7.37 19.48 2.79
N HIS A 168 -6.38 20.34 2.53
CA HIS A 168 -6.31 21.17 1.32
C HIS A 168 -6.15 20.32 0.05
N TRP A 169 -5.39 19.21 0.12
CA TRP A 169 -5.25 18.27 -1.00
C TRP A 169 -6.60 17.65 -1.39
N TRP A 170 -7.36 17.16 -0.41
CA TRP A 170 -8.68 16.57 -0.67
C TRP A 170 -9.72 17.58 -1.12
N ASN A 171 -9.57 18.83 -0.77
CA ASN A 171 -10.39 19.93 -1.26
C ASN A 171 -9.99 20.44 -2.64
N ARG A 172 -8.86 19.95 -3.20
CA ARG A 172 -8.27 20.40 -4.46
C ARG A 172 -7.80 21.86 -4.42
N GLU A 173 -7.34 22.32 -3.25
CA GLU A 173 -6.89 23.67 -2.99
C GLU A 173 -5.37 23.85 -3.15
N ILE A 174 -4.61 22.75 -3.18
CA ILE A 174 -3.15 22.79 -3.43
C ILE A 174 -2.92 23.10 -4.90
N THR A 175 -2.17 24.16 -5.19
CA THR A 175 -1.81 24.58 -6.55
C THR A 175 -0.30 24.83 -6.68
N ASP A 176 0.22 24.78 -7.91
CA ASP A 176 1.55 25.30 -8.22
C ASP A 176 1.54 26.83 -8.33
N VAL A 177 2.71 27.41 -8.61
CA VAL A 177 2.88 28.87 -8.77
C VAL A 177 2.10 29.47 -9.95
N ASN A 178 1.64 28.63 -10.89
CA ASN A 178 0.85 29.02 -12.05
C ASN A 178 -0.67 28.83 -11.81
N GLY A 179 -1.07 28.37 -10.64
CA GLY A 179 -2.46 28.10 -10.30
C GLY A 179 -3.00 26.76 -10.80
N THR A 180 -2.13 25.87 -11.32
CA THR A 180 -2.56 24.52 -11.68
C THR A 180 -2.73 23.67 -10.45
N ASP A 181 -3.89 23.02 -10.29
CA ASP A 181 -4.18 22.23 -9.11
C ASP A 181 -3.34 20.92 -9.06
N GLY A 182 -3.06 20.47 -7.82
CA GLY A 182 -2.18 19.35 -7.56
C GLY A 182 -2.65 18.02 -8.16
N TRP A 183 -3.96 17.78 -8.27
CA TRP A 183 -4.47 16.55 -8.90
C TRP A 183 -4.17 16.52 -10.39
N THR A 184 -4.33 17.65 -11.07
CA THR A 184 -3.98 17.81 -12.49
C THR A 184 -2.48 17.61 -12.69
N LEU A 185 -1.64 18.21 -11.85
CA LEU A 185 -0.18 18.05 -11.92
C LEU A 185 0.24 16.59 -11.68
N GLN A 186 -0.39 15.91 -10.73
CA GLN A 186 -0.12 14.50 -10.47
C GLN A 186 -0.56 13.62 -11.64
N SER A 187 -1.71 13.91 -12.25
CA SER A 187 -2.15 13.17 -13.44
C SER A 187 -1.16 13.30 -14.60
N GLN A 188 -0.60 14.48 -14.82
CA GLN A 188 0.43 14.73 -15.84
C GLN A 188 1.71 13.92 -15.55
N PHE A 189 2.14 13.90 -14.29
CA PHE A 189 3.27 13.09 -13.85
C PHE A 189 3.01 11.59 -14.07
N LEU A 190 1.88 11.07 -13.61
CA LEU A 190 1.53 9.65 -13.78
C LEU A 190 1.41 9.27 -15.27
N LYS A 191 0.84 10.12 -16.13
CA LYS A 191 0.84 9.91 -17.58
C LYS A 191 2.24 9.84 -18.16
N LYS A 192 3.20 10.60 -17.60
CA LYS A 192 4.60 10.51 -17.99
C LYS A 192 5.21 9.17 -17.63
N VAL A 193 4.91 8.62 -16.43
CA VAL A 193 5.31 7.26 -16.05
C VAL A 193 4.68 6.24 -17.02
N VAL A 194 3.37 6.30 -17.23
CA VAL A 194 2.65 5.43 -18.18
C VAL A 194 3.30 5.46 -19.55
N SER A 195 3.49 6.64 -20.16
CA SER A 195 4.10 6.76 -21.49
C SER A 195 5.52 6.21 -21.58
N THR A 196 6.17 6.03 -20.43
CA THR A 196 7.53 5.50 -20.34
C THR A 196 7.57 3.98 -20.38
N VAL A 197 6.61 3.29 -19.73
CA VAL A 197 6.69 1.85 -19.49
C VAL A 197 5.49 1.03 -19.96
N ASP A 198 4.41 1.64 -20.46
CA ASP A 198 3.15 0.94 -20.78
C ASP A 198 3.29 -0.12 -21.89
N SER A 199 4.22 0.11 -22.83
CA SER A 199 4.49 -0.83 -23.93
C SER A 199 5.26 -2.08 -23.51
N HIS A 200 5.85 -2.12 -22.30
CA HIS A 200 6.58 -3.28 -21.82
C HIS A 200 5.64 -4.42 -21.42
N PRO A 201 5.89 -5.68 -21.85
CA PRO A 201 5.09 -6.84 -21.47
C PRO A 201 5.11 -7.12 -19.95
N SER A 202 6.12 -6.65 -19.25
CA SER A 202 6.22 -6.72 -17.78
C SER A 202 5.25 -5.79 -17.07
N THR A 203 4.85 -4.67 -17.67
CA THR A 203 3.95 -3.71 -17.06
C THR A 203 2.53 -4.24 -16.98
N VAL A 204 1.96 -4.34 -15.78
CA VAL A 204 0.58 -4.81 -15.57
C VAL A 204 -0.33 -3.77 -14.93
N GLY A 205 0.20 -2.81 -14.17
CA GLY A 205 -0.65 -1.81 -13.51
C GLY A 205 0.12 -0.63 -12.92
N TYR A 206 -0.67 0.37 -12.49
CA TYR A 206 -0.20 1.62 -11.91
C TYR A 206 -0.97 1.93 -10.64
N GLU A 207 -0.26 2.08 -9.52
CA GLU A 207 -0.84 2.53 -8.27
C GLU A 207 -0.84 4.06 -8.23
N ILE A 208 -2.05 4.62 -8.08
CA ILE A 208 -2.28 6.07 -8.14
C ILE A 208 -1.51 6.79 -7.05
N LEU A 209 -1.64 6.30 -5.81
CA LEU A 209 -0.98 6.83 -4.63
C LEU A 209 -1.02 5.81 -3.51
N SER A 210 0.13 5.45 -2.96
CA SER A 210 0.21 4.55 -1.81
C SER A 210 -0.22 5.26 -0.53
N GLU A 211 -1.10 4.62 0.22
CA GLU A 211 -1.46 4.94 1.60
C GLU A 211 -1.74 6.44 1.88
N PRO A 212 -2.68 7.09 1.14
CA PRO A 212 -3.04 8.48 1.40
C PRO A 212 -3.58 8.68 2.83
N GLN A 213 -3.40 9.88 3.40
CA GLN A 213 -3.88 10.16 4.76
C GLN A 213 -5.31 10.71 4.74
N VAL A 214 -6.16 10.18 5.63
CA VAL A 214 -7.52 10.66 5.90
C VAL A 214 -7.60 11.10 7.37
N HIS A 215 -8.16 12.27 7.62
CA HIS A 215 -8.19 12.90 8.94
C HIS A 215 -9.60 13.25 9.44
N SER A 216 -10.62 13.08 8.59
CA SER A 216 -12.03 13.32 8.95
C SER A 216 -12.98 12.44 8.14
N VAL A 217 -14.19 12.23 8.65
CA VAL A 217 -15.18 11.33 8.02
C VAL A 217 -15.61 11.80 6.64
N ASP A 218 -15.66 13.10 6.38
CA ASP A 218 -16.06 13.69 5.10
C ASP A 218 -14.99 13.51 4.01
N GLN A 219 -13.75 13.18 4.38
CA GLN A 219 -12.67 13.00 3.42
C GLN A 219 -12.76 11.67 2.64
N TRP A 220 -13.48 10.66 3.14
CA TRP A 220 -13.64 9.39 2.41
C TRP A 220 -14.22 9.56 1.01
N ASP A 221 -15.28 10.37 0.90
CA ASP A 221 -15.90 10.67 -0.40
C ASP A 221 -14.98 11.53 -1.29
N LYS A 222 -14.16 12.40 -0.69
CA LYS A 222 -13.18 13.23 -1.42
C LYS A 222 -12.06 12.39 -2.00
N VAL A 223 -11.56 11.40 -1.26
CA VAL A 223 -10.59 10.41 -1.77
C VAL A 223 -11.18 9.63 -2.94
N GLY A 224 -12.45 9.23 -2.87
CA GLY A 224 -13.14 8.58 -4.00
C GLY A 224 -13.21 9.47 -5.24
N LYS A 225 -13.46 10.78 -5.09
CA LYS A 225 -13.43 11.75 -6.19
C LYS A 225 -12.03 11.89 -6.78
N TYR A 226 -11.02 11.97 -5.93
CA TYR A 226 -9.61 12.01 -6.35
C TYR A 226 -9.21 10.76 -7.12
N ASN A 227 -9.48 9.58 -6.59
CA ASN A 227 -9.19 8.31 -7.25
C ASN A 227 -9.93 8.20 -8.59
N THR A 228 -11.20 8.63 -8.66
CA THR A 228 -11.97 8.69 -9.91
C THR A 228 -11.30 9.60 -10.94
N PHE A 229 -10.95 10.83 -10.53
CA PHE A 229 -10.30 11.79 -11.42
C PHE A 229 -9.00 11.23 -12.00
N LEU A 230 -8.11 10.67 -11.17
CA LEU A 230 -6.83 10.13 -11.64
C LEU A 230 -7.00 8.87 -12.47
N ALA A 231 -7.91 7.97 -12.09
CA ALA A 231 -8.20 6.78 -12.88
C ALA A 231 -8.73 7.15 -14.27
N ASP A 232 -9.65 8.09 -14.37
CA ASP A 232 -10.20 8.56 -15.64
C ASP A 232 -9.12 9.22 -16.51
N GLU A 233 -8.22 10.00 -15.91
CA GLU A 233 -7.10 10.60 -16.62
C GLU A 233 -6.11 9.55 -17.14
N LEU A 234 -5.81 8.51 -16.35
CA LEU A 234 -4.93 7.42 -16.77
C LEU A 234 -5.59 6.52 -17.84
N ARG A 235 -6.89 6.27 -17.76
CA ARG A 235 -7.64 5.49 -18.77
C ARG A 235 -7.58 6.09 -20.18
N LYS A 236 -7.26 7.38 -20.32
CA LYS A 236 -7.03 8.01 -21.63
C LYS A 236 -5.76 7.52 -22.32
N VAL A 237 -4.80 6.96 -21.55
CA VAL A 237 -3.45 6.61 -22.05
C VAL A 237 -3.04 5.16 -21.79
N THR A 238 -3.79 4.40 -20.98
CA THR A 238 -3.50 2.98 -20.72
C THR A 238 -4.77 2.15 -20.53
N LYS A 239 -4.66 0.85 -20.85
CA LYS A 239 -5.68 -0.18 -20.54
C LYS A 239 -5.23 -1.10 -19.40
N LYS A 240 -4.03 -0.89 -18.83
CA LYS A 240 -3.50 -1.66 -17.72
C LYS A 240 -4.32 -1.41 -16.45
N ASP A 241 -4.08 -2.20 -15.43
CA ASP A 241 -4.79 -2.07 -14.16
C ASP A 241 -4.46 -0.76 -13.46
N ILE A 242 -5.47 -0.16 -12.84
CA ILE A 242 -5.33 1.00 -11.97
C ILE A 242 -5.54 0.54 -10.52
N VAL A 243 -4.52 0.75 -9.72
CA VAL A 243 -4.52 0.36 -8.32
C VAL A 243 -4.74 1.59 -7.45
N TYR A 244 -5.73 1.55 -6.56
CA TYR A 244 -5.91 2.56 -5.53
C TYR A 244 -5.68 1.93 -4.15
N SER A 245 -5.18 2.72 -3.21
CA SER A 245 -4.70 2.21 -1.94
C SER A 245 -5.60 2.58 -0.77
N MET A 246 -5.60 1.71 0.26
CA MET A 246 -6.14 2.07 1.57
C MET A 246 -5.51 3.36 2.09
N SER A 247 -6.17 3.99 3.05
CA SER A 247 -5.66 5.20 3.71
C SER A 247 -4.91 4.91 4.99
N ILE A 248 -3.98 5.80 5.33
CA ILE A 248 -3.40 5.92 6.67
C ILE A 248 -4.00 7.18 7.35
N PRO A 249 -4.26 7.18 8.64
CA PRO A 249 -4.11 6.08 9.61
C PRO A 249 -5.40 5.27 9.71
N VAL A 250 -5.39 4.09 9.14
CA VAL A 250 -6.54 3.18 9.22
C VAL A 250 -6.85 2.80 10.68
N ASP A 251 -5.86 2.91 11.56
CA ASP A 251 -5.92 2.35 12.90
C ASP A 251 -5.73 3.37 14.01
N LEU A 252 -5.33 4.60 13.68
CA LEU A 252 -4.82 5.53 14.68
C LEU A 252 -5.86 6.53 15.21
N LYS A 253 -7.04 6.60 14.55
CA LYS A 253 -8.10 7.54 14.97
C LYS A 253 -9.47 6.88 14.81
N SER A 254 -10.07 6.49 15.90
CA SER A 254 -11.43 5.94 15.92
C SER A 254 -12.50 6.92 15.41
N ASN A 255 -12.23 8.24 15.50
CA ASN A 255 -13.16 9.29 15.12
C ASN A 255 -13.25 9.54 13.60
N ILE A 256 -12.38 8.97 12.77
CA ILE A 256 -12.45 9.11 11.31
C ILE A 256 -13.34 8.06 10.64
N GLY A 257 -13.97 7.19 11.42
CA GLY A 257 -14.96 6.22 10.93
C GLY A 257 -14.34 5.14 10.03
N VAL A 258 -13.18 4.58 10.43
CA VAL A 258 -12.53 3.49 9.68
C VAL A 258 -13.40 2.25 9.73
N ASN A 259 -13.94 1.86 8.57
CA ASN A 259 -14.71 0.64 8.36
C ASN A 259 -14.78 0.30 6.86
N ALA A 260 -15.24 -0.91 6.54
CA ALA A 260 -15.31 -1.38 5.17
C ALA A 260 -16.17 -0.47 4.25
N THR A 261 -17.26 0.10 4.77
CA THR A 261 -18.14 0.99 4.00
C THR A 261 -17.43 2.28 3.61
N ASN A 262 -16.71 2.91 4.53
CA ASN A 262 -15.98 4.13 4.25
C ASN A 262 -14.77 3.86 3.34
N LEU A 263 -14.05 2.75 3.54
CA LEU A 263 -12.99 2.33 2.61
C LEU A 263 -13.53 2.10 1.19
N ALA A 264 -14.72 1.52 1.05
CA ALA A 264 -15.36 1.31 -0.25
C ALA A 264 -15.70 2.62 -0.98
N LYS A 265 -15.92 3.74 -0.27
CA LYS A 265 -16.15 5.07 -0.89
C LYS A 265 -14.93 5.59 -1.66
N MET A 266 -13.74 5.09 -1.34
CA MET A 266 -12.50 5.47 -2.04
C MET A 266 -12.39 4.89 -3.46
N THR A 267 -13.28 3.95 -3.82
CA THR A 267 -13.23 3.25 -5.11
C THR A 267 -13.49 4.22 -6.26
N PRO A 268 -12.66 4.19 -7.33
CA PRO A 268 -12.95 4.91 -8.57
C PRO A 268 -14.32 4.55 -9.14
N ALA A 269 -15.03 5.52 -9.72
CA ALA A 269 -16.36 5.29 -10.30
C ALA A 269 -16.33 4.23 -11.42
N ASN A 270 -15.30 4.27 -12.28
CA ASN A 270 -15.06 3.22 -13.28
C ASN A 270 -14.22 2.10 -12.65
N LYS A 271 -14.85 0.95 -12.45
CA LYS A 271 -14.26 -0.23 -11.81
C LYS A 271 -13.54 -1.19 -12.77
N THR A 272 -13.60 -0.94 -14.08
CA THR A 272 -12.93 -1.80 -15.07
C THR A 272 -11.43 -1.76 -14.86
N ASN A 273 -10.78 -2.93 -14.74
CA ASN A 273 -9.35 -3.06 -14.45
C ASN A 273 -8.92 -2.17 -13.27
N THR A 274 -9.72 -2.16 -12.21
CA THR A 274 -9.47 -1.40 -10.98
C THR A 274 -9.27 -2.37 -9.82
N ILE A 275 -8.24 -2.13 -9.00
CA ILE A 275 -7.79 -3.03 -7.94
C ILE A 275 -7.66 -2.22 -6.64
N PHE A 276 -8.15 -2.77 -5.54
CA PHE A 276 -7.98 -2.20 -4.20
C PHE A 276 -6.73 -2.77 -3.52
N LYS A 277 -5.73 -1.93 -3.27
CA LYS A 277 -4.51 -2.29 -2.54
C LYS A 277 -4.66 -1.98 -1.05
N PHE A 278 -4.18 -2.90 -0.22
CA PHE A 278 -3.96 -2.65 1.20
C PHE A 278 -2.62 -3.20 1.68
N SER A 279 -2.20 -2.74 2.86
CA SER A 279 -1.01 -3.22 3.56
C SER A 279 -1.42 -3.91 4.86
N ILE A 280 -0.71 -5.00 5.19
CA ILE A 280 -0.90 -5.71 6.44
C ILE A 280 0.44 -6.21 6.96
N TYR A 281 0.73 -5.93 8.22
CA TYR A 281 1.96 -6.32 8.88
C TYR A 281 1.63 -7.18 10.10
N GLY A 282 2.41 -8.23 10.32
CA GLY A 282 2.16 -9.22 11.36
C GLY A 282 1.23 -10.37 10.90
N LEU A 283 1.16 -11.41 11.71
CA LEU A 283 0.37 -12.61 11.43
C LEU A 283 -1.12 -12.37 11.76
N PRO A 284 -2.04 -12.53 10.80
CA PRO A 284 -3.48 -12.46 11.06
C PRO A 284 -3.99 -13.75 11.74
N SER A 285 -3.58 -13.95 12.98
CA SER A 285 -4.04 -15.08 13.82
C SER A 285 -5.50 -14.92 14.22
N PRO A 286 -6.24 -16.00 14.47
CA PRO A 286 -7.64 -15.94 14.91
C PRO A 286 -7.83 -15.03 16.13
N GLY A 287 -8.71 -14.03 15.99
CA GLY A 287 -9.01 -13.05 17.01
C GLY A 287 -7.97 -11.94 17.18
N SER A 288 -6.92 -11.92 16.35
CA SER A 288 -5.92 -10.87 16.37
C SER A 288 -6.43 -9.60 15.69
N TYR A 289 -5.82 -8.47 16.05
CA TYR A 289 -6.05 -7.20 15.40
C TYR A 289 -5.72 -7.25 13.89
N GLN A 290 -4.70 -7.98 13.49
CA GLN A 290 -4.33 -8.17 12.09
C GLN A 290 -5.40 -8.94 11.32
N GLU A 291 -6.07 -9.92 11.94
CA GLU A 291 -7.20 -10.61 11.33
C GLU A 291 -8.42 -9.69 11.17
N GLU A 292 -8.73 -8.87 12.17
CA GLU A 292 -9.82 -7.88 12.08
C GLU A 292 -9.58 -6.91 10.92
N ARG A 293 -8.36 -6.39 10.79
CA ARG A 293 -7.97 -5.52 9.67
C ARG A 293 -8.08 -6.21 8.33
N LEU A 294 -7.53 -7.43 8.22
CA LEU A 294 -7.59 -8.20 6.99
C LEU A 294 -9.04 -8.40 6.54
N ASN A 295 -9.91 -8.81 7.45
CA ASN A 295 -11.34 -9.00 7.19
C ASN A 295 -12.03 -7.70 6.77
N MET A 296 -11.69 -6.57 7.38
CA MET A 296 -12.20 -5.24 7.01
C MET A 296 -11.79 -4.86 5.58
N PHE A 297 -10.53 -5.08 5.18
CA PHE A 297 -10.06 -4.78 3.83
C PHE A 297 -10.71 -5.69 2.78
N ILE A 298 -10.86 -6.98 3.06
CA ILE A 298 -11.58 -7.91 2.19
C ILE A 298 -13.03 -7.47 2.02
N ALA A 299 -13.71 -7.12 3.12
CA ALA A 299 -15.08 -6.61 3.08
C ALA A 299 -15.18 -5.31 2.27
N ALA A 300 -14.20 -4.41 2.36
CA ALA A 300 -14.15 -3.20 1.54
C ALA A 300 -14.01 -3.51 0.05
N GLY A 301 -13.13 -4.43 -0.33
CA GLY A 301 -13.00 -4.91 -1.71
C GLY A 301 -14.31 -5.50 -2.24
N ASN A 302 -14.98 -6.34 -1.44
CA ASN A 302 -16.27 -6.92 -1.78
C ASN A 302 -17.36 -5.87 -1.99
N LEU A 303 -17.48 -4.91 -1.08
CA LEU A 303 -18.42 -3.77 -1.21
C LEU A 303 -18.11 -2.91 -2.45
N SER A 304 -16.84 -2.74 -2.74
CA SER A 304 -16.36 -1.98 -3.90
C SER A 304 -16.63 -2.72 -5.22
N GLY A 305 -16.74 -4.04 -5.20
CA GLY A 305 -16.84 -4.85 -6.42
C GLY A 305 -15.55 -4.85 -7.25
N VAL A 306 -14.37 -4.85 -6.61
CA VAL A 306 -13.06 -4.90 -7.25
C VAL A 306 -12.13 -5.90 -6.56
N PRO A 307 -11.18 -6.53 -7.28
CA PRO A 307 -10.19 -7.42 -6.67
C PRO A 307 -9.35 -6.71 -5.60
N VAL A 308 -8.88 -7.46 -4.63
CA VAL A 308 -7.95 -6.96 -3.59
C VAL A 308 -6.52 -7.37 -3.91
N TYR A 309 -5.57 -6.49 -3.58
CA TYR A 309 -4.14 -6.72 -3.72
C TYR A 309 -3.43 -6.38 -2.40
N ILE A 310 -2.63 -7.33 -1.89
CA ILE A 310 -1.85 -7.15 -0.67
C ILE A 310 -0.51 -6.54 -1.06
N GLY A 311 -0.49 -5.22 -1.27
CA GLY A 311 0.67 -4.52 -1.83
C GLY A 311 1.87 -4.45 -0.90
N GLU A 312 1.64 -4.56 0.42
CA GLU A 312 2.72 -4.60 1.40
C GLU A 312 2.38 -5.57 2.52
N TRP A 313 3.33 -6.42 2.86
CA TRP A 313 3.25 -7.28 4.03
C TRP A 313 4.64 -7.72 4.49
N ASN A 314 4.78 -7.97 5.78
CA ASN A 314 5.86 -8.76 6.36
C ASN A 314 5.41 -9.29 7.74
N ASN A 315 6.28 -10.01 8.42
CA ASN A 315 6.01 -10.60 9.72
C ASN A 315 6.45 -9.71 10.90
N VAL A 316 6.54 -8.41 10.70
CA VAL A 316 6.80 -7.51 11.84
C VAL A 316 5.54 -7.41 12.67
N ASP A 317 5.54 -8.03 13.82
CA ASP A 317 4.47 -7.84 14.78
C ASP A 317 4.56 -6.44 15.39
N ARG A 318 3.42 -5.78 15.49
CA ARG A 318 3.29 -4.44 16.04
C ARG A 318 2.24 -4.48 17.12
N ASP A 319 2.69 -4.38 18.35
CA ASP A 319 1.78 -4.26 19.46
C ASP A 319 1.01 -2.93 19.41
N LYS A 320 -0.29 -3.01 19.59
CA LYS A 320 -1.15 -1.86 19.77
C LYS A 320 -1.05 -1.42 21.22
N VAL A 321 -0.26 -0.40 21.48
CA VAL A 321 -0.14 0.19 22.81
C VAL A 321 -0.87 1.53 22.88
N ILE A 322 -1.33 1.89 24.06
CA ILE A 322 -1.88 3.23 24.33
C ILE A 322 -0.74 4.07 24.90
N ASN A 323 -0.37 5.15 24.23
CA ASN A 323 0.64 6.08 24.72
C ASN A 323 0.11 6.95 25.88
N GLU A 324 0.98 7.77 26.46
CA GLU A 324 0.63 8.64 27.60
C GLU A 324 -0.48 9.65 27.25
N GLU A 325 -0.65 10.00 25.97
CA GLU A 325 -1.71 10.89 25.48
C GLU A 325 -3.04 10.16 25.22
N GLY A 326 -3.10 8.84 25.46
CA GLY A 326 -4.29 8.02 25.21
C GLY A 326 -4.53 7.62 23.77
N ASP A 327 -3.58 7.89 22.87
CA ASP A 327 -3.63 7.49 21.48
C ASP A 327 -3.12 6.06 21.29
N PHE A 328 -3.73 5.34 20.36
CA PHE A 328 -3.14 4.08 19.91
C PHE A 328 -1.89 4.34 19.08
N VAL A 329 -0.77 3.76 19.50
CA VAL A 329 0.49 3.73 18.76
C VAL A 329 0.90 2.29 18.54
N TYR A 330 1.67 2.05 17.48
CA TYR A 330 2.25 0.74 17.23
C TYR A 330 3.71 0.78 17.60
N GLU A 331 4.09 -0.04 18.56
CA GLU A 331 5.47 -0.31 18.87
C GLU A 331 5.90 -1.60 18.20
N ILE A 332 7.06 -1.57 17.55
CA ILE A 332 7.70 -2.78 17.04
C ILE A 332 8.32 -3.45 18.24
N ASN A 333 7.86 -4.66 18.57
CA ASN A 333 8.56 -5.49 19.53
C ASN A 333 9.79 -6.11 18.84
N PRO A 334 11.03 -5.66 19.17
CA PRO A 334 12.24 -6.16 18.49
C PRO A 334 12.48 -7.65 18.71
N GLU A 335 11.94 -8.22 19.80
CA GLU A 335 12.13 -9.63 20.16
C GLU A 335 11.17 -10.55 19.41
N GLU A 336 9.99 -10.04 19.02
CA GLU A 336 8.95 -10.78 18.30
C GLU A 336 8.92 -10.46 16.79
N SER A 337 9.72 -9.51 16.33
CA SER A 337 9.73 -9.05 14.93
C SER A 337 10.58 -9.92 13.99
N ASP A 338 11.07 -11.06 14.44
CA ASP A 338 11.88 -11.96 13.60
C ASP A 338 10.93 -12.74 12.65
N ILE A 339 11.22 -12.69 11.36
CA ILE A 339 10.51 -13.48 10.36
C ILE A 339 10.83 -14.96 10.60
N THR A 340 9.83 -15.76 10.97
CA THR A 340 9.97 -17.20 11.16
C THR A 340 9.43 -17.98 9.96
N PRO A 341 9.93 -19.19 9.68
CA PRO A 341 9.37 -20.06 8.64
C PRO A 341 7.90 -20.40 8.85
N GLU A 342 7.52 -20.64 10.11
CA GLU A 342 6.17 -21.02 10.53
C GLU A 342 5.19 -19.90 10.26
N ASP A 343 5.46 -18.69 10.73
CA ASP A 343 4.58 -17.53 10.55
C ASP A 343 4.49 -17.12 9.09
N THR A 344 5.62 -17.09 8.37
CA THR A 344 5.62 -16.79 6.94
C THR A 344 4.75 -17.77 6.16
N THR A 345 4.85 -19.07 6.49
CA THR A 345 4.02 -20.10 5.86
C THR A 345 2.54 -19.94 6.23
N ALA A 346 2.24 -19.59 7.49
CA ALA A 346 0.87 -19.36 7.95
C ALA A 346 0.24 -18.14 7.24
N ILE A 347 0.97 -17.05 7.13
CA ILE A 347 0.53 -15.85 6.38
C ILE A 347 0.23 -16.18 4.93
N LEU A 348 1.14 -16.88 4.21
CA LEU A 348 0.92 -17.23 2.81
C LEU A 348 -0.23 -18.23 2.60
N LYS A 349 -0.46 -19.15 3.54
CA LYS A 349 -1.66 -20.00 3.52
C LYS A 349 -2.93 -19.15 3.64
N LYS A 350 -2.95 -18.19 4.57
CA LYS A 350 -4.07 -17.27 4.73
C LYS A 350 -4.32 -16.43 3.48
N PHE A 351 -3.26 -15.96 2.82
CA PHE A 351 -3.38 -15.25 1.54
C PHE A 351 -3.96 -16.14 0.43
N ASN A 352 -3.58 -17.42 0.38
CA ASN A 352 -4.17 -18.36 -0.58
C ASN A 352 -5.66 -18.64 -0.34
N GLU A 353 -6.11 -18.61 0.92
CA GLU A 353 -7.55 -18.75 1.25
C GLU A 353 -8.36 -17.55 0.74
N ILE A 354 -7.76 -16.35 0.74
CA ILE A 354 -8.39 -15.12 0.27
C ILE A 354 -8.40 -15.05 -1.27
N ASP A 355 -7.43 -15.69 -1.91
CA ASP A 355 -7.18 -15.64 -3.36
C ASP A 355 -7.13 -14.19 -3.91
N PRO A 356 -6.23 -13.34 -3.41
CA PRO A 356 -6.11 -11.96 -3.86
C PRO A 356 -5.56 -11.92 -5.29
N TYR A 357 -5.71 -10.78 -5.96
CA TYR A 357 -5.05 -10.49 -7.25
C TYR A 357 -3.54 -10.77 -7.19
N GLY A 358 -2.93 -10.49 -6.04
CA GLY A 358 -1.54 -10.78 -5.77
C GLY A 358 -1.10 -10.22 -4.42
N TRP A 359 0.19 -10.38 -4.14
CA TRP A 359 0.83 -9.82 -2.96
C TRP A 359 2.30 -9.47 -3.22
N ALA A 360 2.86 -8.52 -2.43
CA ALA A 360 4.25 -8.14 -2.47
C ALA A 360 4.83 -8.00 -1.06
N PHE A 361 5.90 -8.73 -0.76
CA PHE A 361 6.61 -8.67 0.52
C PHE A 361 7.32 -7.32 0.69
N TRP A 362 7.19 -6.67 1.84
CA TRP A 362 7.92 -5.46 2.21
C TRP A 362 9.15 -5.85 3.03
N TYR A 363 10.41 -5.75 2.53
CA TYR A 363 10.73 -5.32 1.18
C TYR A 363 12.07 -5.88 0.70
N TRP A 364 12.38 -5.75 -0.59
CA TRP A 364 13.69 -5.99 -1.18
C TRP A 364 14.71 -5.03 -0.59
N ASN A 365 16.00 -5.40 -0.51
CA ASN A 365 17.01 -4.47 -0.09
C ASN A 365 17.11 -3.31 -1.07
N PHE A 366 16.77 -2.16 -0.60
CA PHE A 366 16.78 -1.01 -1.44
C PHE A 366 18.02 -0.11 -1.22
N ARG A 367 18.82 -0.36 -0.15
CA ARG A 367 20.01 0.43 0.16
C ARG A 367 21.02 -0.42 0.92
N PRO A 368 22.25 -0.59 0.37
CA PRO A 368 23.26 -1.48 0.94
C PRO A 368 23.71 -1.11 2.36
N HIS A 369 23.50 0.13 2.80
CA HIS A 369 23.93 0.65 4.09
C HIS A 369 22.85 0.65 5.17
N ARG A 370 21.61 0.21 4.86
CA ARG A 370 20.55 0.01 5.86
C ARG A 370 20.37 -1.48 6.10
N VAL A 371 20.89 -1.93 7.21
CA VAL A 371 20.59 -3.26 7.74
C VAL A 371 19.27 -3.10 8.51
N GLU A 372 18.15 -3.34 7.86
CA GLU A 372 16.87 -3.48 8.53
C GLU A 372 16.55 -4.98 8.62
N ASN A 373 15.84 -5.37 9.68
CA ASN A 373 15.69 -6.77 10.09
C ASN A 373 15.00 -7.70 9.07
N PHE A 374 14.52 -7.20 7.92
CA PHE A 374 13.78 -7.99 6.92
C PHE A 374 14.23 -7.76 5.47
N ASN A 375 15.45 -7.27 5.27
CA ASN A 375 16.02 -7.21 3.92
C ASN A 375 16.15 -8.61 3.34
N LEU A 376 15.60 -8.80 2.13
CA LEU A 376 15.68 -10.09 1.44
C LEU A 376 17.05 -10.34 0.80
N VAL A 377 17.81 -9.28 0.52
CA VAL A 377 19.17 -9.36 0.00
C VAL A 377 20.09 -8.37 0.73
N THR A 378 21.36 -8.68 0.70
CA THR A 378 22.48 -7.79 1.05
C THR A 378 23.48 -7.77 -0.10
N SER A 379 24.56 -7.00 0.02
CA SER A 379 25.65 -7.01 -0.98
C SER A 379 26.98 -7.39 -0.35
N ASP A 380 27.80 -8.13 -1.12
CA ASP A 380 29.19 -8.37 -0.77
C ASP A 380 30.05 -7.10 -1.02
N PRO A 381 31.33 -7.11 -0.60
CA PRO A 381 32.25 -6.00 -0.86
C PRO A 381 32.48 -5.72 -2.37
N SER A 382 32.20 -6.67 -3.24
CA SER A 382 32.30 -6.54 -4.70
C SER A 382 31.02 -6.01 -5.33
N GLY A 383 29.95 -5.79 -4.54
CA GLY A 383 28.67 -5.29 -5.00
C GLY A 383 27.73 -6.38 -5.55
N ASN A 384 28.06 -7.68 -5.40
CA ASN A 384 27.13 -8.73 -5.76
C ASN A 384 26.03 -8.86 -4.71
N LEU A 385 24.79 -9.10 -5.16
CA LEU A 385 23.69 -9.34 -4.26
C LEU A 385 23.72 -10.76 -3.68
N ILE A 386 23.55 -10.85 -2.37
CA ILE A 386 23.51 -12.11 -1.63
C ILE A 386 22.15 -12.24 -0.95
N PRO A 387 21.38 -13.32 -1.20
CA PRO A 387 20.15 -13.61 -0.45
C PRO A 387 20.43 -13.71 1.05
N THR A 388 19.51 -13.15 1.86
CA THR A 388 19.56 -13.27 3.32
C THR A 388 18.78 -14.50 3.80
N LYS A 389 18.89 -14.81 5.12
CA LYS A 389 18.03 -15.82 5.76
C LYS A 389 16.53 -15.58 5.50
N TYR A 390 16.12 -14.33 5.44
CA TYR A 390 14.71 -13.97 5.21
C TYR A 390 14.24 -14.27 3.79
N PHE A 391 15.12 -14.12 2.79
CA PHE A 391 14.80 -14.55 1.44
C PHE A 391 14.61 -16.06 1.37
N ASP A 392 15.46 -16.83 2.03
CA ASP A 392 15.34 -18.30 2.05
C ASP A 392 14.05 -18.74 2.74
N ILE A 393 13.67 -18.10 3.84
CA ILE A 393 12.39 -18.34 4.53
C ILE A 393 11.21 -18.07 3.57
N LEU A 394 11.19 -16.90 2.93
CA LEU A 394 10.13 -16.53 2.00
C LEU A 394 10.05 -17.49 0.82
N LYS A 395 11.19 -17.80 0.19
CA LYS A 395 11.29 -18.75 -0.94
C LYS A 395 10.73 -20.13 -0.56
N ASN A 396 11.14 -20.66 0.59
CA ASN A 396 10.70 -21.99 1.04
C ASN A 396 9.19 -21.99 1.33
N ALA A 397 8.66 -20.92 1.93
CA ALA A 397 7.24 -20.77 2.18
C ALA A 397 6.43 -20.71 0.87
N VAL A 398 6.89 -19.93 -0.13
CA VAL A 398 6.29 -19.87 -1.48
C VAL A 398 6.26 -21.26 -2.14
N GLN A 399 7.36 -22.00 -2.08
CA GLN A 399 7.44 -23.34 -2.66
C GLN A 399 6.51 -24.33 -1.95
N SER A 400 6.47 -24.29 -0.61
CA SER A 400 5.60 -25.14 0.21
C SER A 400 4.13 -24.94 -0.10
N VAL A 401 3.72 -23.70 -0.22
CA VAL A 401 2.30 -23.34 -0.44
C VAL A 401 1.86 -23.63 -1.88
N ASN A 402 2.75 -23.48 -2.86
CA ASN A 402 2.47 -23.79 -4.27
C ASN A 402 2.42 -25.30 -4.55
N SER A 403 3.24 -26.11 -3.88
CA SER A 403 3.21 -27.57 -4.03
C SER A 403 1.88 -28.19 -3.52
N GLY A 404 1.22 -27.55 -2.56
CA GLY A 404 -0.11 -27.96 -2.08
C GLY A 404 -1.27 -27.65 -3.05
N LYS A 405 -1.09 -26.77 -4.03
CA LYS A 405 -2.12 -26.45 -5.05
C LYS A 405 -2.17 -27.51 -6.18
N GLY A 406 -1.12 -28.30 -6.37
CA GLY A 406 -1.03 -29.32 -7.44
C GLY A 406 -1.66 -30.67 -7.10
N SER A 407 -2.20 -30.85 -5.89
CA SER A 407 -2.75 -32.14 -5.40
C SER A 407 -4.28 -32.12 -5.15
N LYS A 408 -5.01 -31.15 -5.72
CA LYS A 408 -6.48 -31.13 -5.65
C LYS A 408 -7.11 -31.40 -7.00
#